data_adc51a1c6d3dedd7bf9280b592101e2d
#
_entry.id   adc51a1c6d3dedd7bf9280b592101e2d
#
_cell.length_a   1.000
_cell.length_b   1.000
_cell.length_c   1.000
_cell.angle_alpha   90.00
_cell.angle_beta   90.00
_cell.angle_gamma   90.00
#
_symmetry.space_group_name_H-M   'P 1'
#
loop_
_entity.id
_entity.type
_entity.pdbx_description
1 polymer ?
#
loop_
_entity_poly.entity_id
_entity_poly.type
_entity_poly.pdbx_seq_one_letter_code
_entity_poly.pdbx_strand_id
1 'polypeptide(L)'
;MKDTFRLENQTIYFGTERAISASPQTIWRYLTETDKLKQWFPELEIGELGVNGFWRFILPDFEETMPFTDYAEEKYLGVTWDTSIIYFDLKEQAPHQTLLVFSESLPENFTTPRHKDIAGWSIVLNRLKQVVETPDAAPEKIDFPQIENHYLEKLTNLEN
;
A
#
# COMPACT_ATOMS: atom_id res chain seq x y z
N MET A 1 -0.46 5.60 -14.26
CA MET A 1 -0.53 5.71 -12.80
C MET A 1 -1.33 6.95 -12.45
N LYS A 2 -2.32 6.80 -11.60
CA LYS A 2 -3.24 7.90 -11.29
C LYS A 2 -3.33 8.09 -9.79
N ASP A 3 -2.91 9.26 -9.32
CA ASP A 3 -2.99 9.65 -7.92
C ASP A 3 -4.17 10.60 -7.73
N THR A 4 -4.89 10.43 -6.64
CA THR A 4 -5.97 11.34 -6.26
C THR A 4 -5.75 11.84 -4.84
N PHE A 5 -6.11 13.09 -4.60
CA PHE A 5 -5.96 13.74 -3.29
C PHE A 5 -7.22 14.52 -2.97
N ARG A 6 -7.62 14.47 -1.70
CA ARG A 6 -8.73 15.28 -1.19
C ARG A 6 -8.42 15.67 0.24
N LEU A 7 -8.68 16.91 0.59
CA LEU A 7 -8.55 17.40 1.96
C LEU A 7 -9.94 17.70 2.51
N GLU A 8 -10.27 17.12 3.65
CA GLU A 8 -11.55 17.34 4.30
C GLU A 8 -11.38 17.24 5.81
N ASN A 9 -11.75 18.27 6.54
CA ASN A 9 -11.62 18.33 8.01
C ASN A 9 -10.20 17.98 8.48
N GLN A 10 -9.19 18.52 7.77
CA GLN A 10 -7.76 18.31 8.06
C GLN A 10 -7.27 16.88 7.85
N THR A 11 -8.10 16.01 7.29
CA THR A 11 -7.71 14.67 6.88
C THR A 11 -7.45 14.67 5.39
N ILE A 12 -6.31 14.10 5.00
CA ILE A 12 -5.95 13.90 3.59
C ILE A 12 -6.41 12.52 3.18
N TYR A 13 -7.15 12.44 2.07
CA TYR A 13 -7.54 11.18 1.46
C TYR A 13 -6.70 10.99 0.20
N PHE A 14 -5.87 9.97 0.21
CA PHE A 14 -4.98 9.63 -0.89
C PHE A 14 -5.45 8.36 -1.56
N GLY A 15 -5.50 8.37 -2.89
CA GLY A 15 -5.78 7.19 -3.69
C GLY A 15 -4.78 7.06 -4.82
N THR A 16 -4.45 5.84 -5.19
CA THR A 16 -3.62 5.58 -6.36
C THR A 16 -4.00 4.25 -6.97
N GLU A 17 -3.63 4.04 -8.23
CA GLU A 17 -3.97 2.84 -8.98
C GLU A 17 -2.73 2.23 -9.61
N ARG A 18 -2.76 0.90 -9.75
CA ARG A 18 -1.75 0.17 -10.53
C ARG A 18 -2.47 -0.85 -11.41
N ALA A 19 -2.25 -0.75 -12.71
CA ALA A 19 -2.71 -1.78 -13.64
C ALA A 19 -1.65 -2.89 -13.63
N ILE A 20 -2.03 -4.08 -13.18
CA ILE A 20 -1.10 -5.20 -12.99
C ILE A 20 -1.50 -6.35 -13.91
N SER A 21 -0.55 -6.86 -14.69
CA SER A 21 -0.78 -7.98 -15.61
C SER A 21 -0.74 -9.32 -14.86
N ALA A 22 -1.75 -9.53 -14.03
CA ALA A 22 -1.94 -10.75 -13.25
C ALA A 22 -3.37 -10.82 -12.75
N SER A 23 -3.83 -12.02 -12.40
CA SER A 23 -5.16 -12.22 -11.84
C SER A 23 -5.24 -11.68 -10.41
N PRO A 24 -6.45 -11.36 -9.91
CA PRO A 24 -6.62 -10.99 -8.50
C PRO A 24 -6.10 -12.08 -7.56
N GLN A 25 -6.27 -13.35 -7.91
CA GLN A 25 -5.78 -14.47 -7.11
C GLN A 25 -4.27 -14.42 -6.92
N THR A 26 -3.53 -14.13 -7.99
CA THR A 26 -2.07 -14.01 -7.93
C THR A 26 -1.66 -12.85 -7.05
N ILE A 27 -2.27 -11.67 -7.23
CA ILE A 27 -1.94 -10.49 -6.44
C ILE A 27 -2.28 -10.71 -4.96
N TRP A 28 -3.41 -11.37 -4.69
CA TRP A 28 -3.82 -11.70 -3.32
C TRP A 28 -2.76 -12.47 -2.57
N ARG A 29 -2.04 -13.37 -3.25
CA ARG A 29 -0.95 -14.12 -2.63
C ARG A 29 0.19 -13.22 -2.17
N TYR A 30 0.45 -12.12 -2.89
CA TYR A 30 1.47 -11.14 -2.50
C TYR A 30 1.04 -10.29 -1.29
N LEU A 31 -0.25 -10.29 -0.97
CA LEU A 31 -0.77 -9.62 0.23
C LEU A 31 -0.90 -10.57 1.43
N THR A 32 -0.89 -11.88 1.20
CA THR A 32 -1.29 -12.86 2.22
C THR A 32 -0.30 -14.00 2.45
N GLU A 33 0.79 -14.08 1.70
CA GLU A 33 1.86 -15.07 1.94
C GLU A 33 3.15 -14.33 2.31
N THR A 34 3.75 -14.70 3.42
CA THR A 34 4.91 -13.98 3.98
C THR A 34 6.08 -13.86 2.99
N ASP A 35 6.44 -14.94 2.31
CA ASP A 35 7.54 -14.93 1.35
C ASP A 35 7.27 -13.99 0.16
N LYS A 36 6.02 -13.88 -0.27
CA LYS A 36 5.63 -12.97 -1.35
C LYS A 36 5.49 -11.53 -0.86
N LEU A 37 4.90 -11.34 0.31
CA LEU A 37 4.75 -10.02 0.92
C LEU A 37 6.11 -9.34 1.09
N LYS A 38 7.11 -10.09 1.55
CA LYS A 38 8.47 -9.58 1.75
C LYS A 38 9.19 -9.17 0.46
N GLN A 39 8.72 -9.63 -0.70
CA GLN A 39 9.35 -9.26 -1.97
C GLN A 39 9.10 -7.80 -2.33
N TRP A 40 8.02 -7.22 -1.85
CA TRP A 40 7.71 -5.81 -2.12
C TRP A 40 7.68 -4.96 -0.85
N PHE A 41 7.58 -5.57 0.32
CA PHE A 41 7.61 -4.85 1.60
C PHE A 41 8.34 -5.71 2.64
N PRO A 42 9.69 -5.63 2.70
CA PRO A 42 10.50 -6.58 3.49
C PRO A 42 10.19 -6.64 4.99
N GLU A 43 9.68 -5.56 5.57
CA GLU A 43 9.39 -5.46 7.00
C GLU A 43 8.06 -6.13 7.39
N LEU A 44 7.26 -6.54 6.40
CA LEU A 44 5.94 -7.13 6.67
C LEU A 44 5.97 -8.64 6.64
N GLU A 45 5.19 -9.25 7.52
CA GLU A 45 4.87 -10.68 7.44
C GLU A 45 3.44 -10.93 7.90
N ILE A 46 2.91 -12.09 7.54
CA ILE A 46 1.58 -12.50 7.95
C ILE A 46 1.62 -13.01 9.39
N GLY A 47 0.69 -12.49 10.21
CA GLY A 47 0.42 -13.09 11.51
C GLY A 47 -0.65 -14.17 11.38
N GLU A 48 -1.85 -13.77 10.98
CA GLU A 48 -2.98 -14.66 10.71
C GLU A 48 -3.77 -14.16 9.51
N LEU A 49 -4.42 -15.08 8.79
CA LEU A 49 -5.33 -14.75 7.70
C LEU A 49 -6.77 -14.76 8.20
N GLY A 50 -7.68 -14.20 7.41
CA GLY A 50 -9.11 -14.16 7.68
C GLY A 50 -9.57 -12.88 8.35
N VAL A 51 -10.85 -12.85 8.71
CA VAL A 51 -11.53 -11.65 9.24
C VAL A 51 -10.86 -11.11 10.51
N ASN A 52 -10.31 -11.98 11.34
CA ASN A 52 -9.60 -11.60 12.57
C ASN A 52 -8.09 -11.67 12.42
N GLY A 53 -7.61 -11.66 11.18
CA GLY A 53 -6.20 -11.74 10.89
C GLY A 53 -5.48 -10.41 11.00
N PHE A 54 -4.18 -10.45 10.73
CA PHE A 54 -3.34 -9.27 10.87
C PHE A 54 -2.02 -9.45 10.13
N TRP A 55 -1.42 -8.32 9.75
CA TRP A 55 -0.01 -8.23 9.37
C TRP A 55 0.83 -7.92 10.60
N ARG A 56 2.10 -8.27 10.57
CA ARG A 56 3.09 -7.80 11.54
C ARG A 56 4.15 -6.98 10.82
N PHE A 57 4.47 -5.82 11.39
CA PHE A 57 5.55 -4.96 10.92
C PHE A 57 6.74 -5.19 11.86
N ILE A 58 7.86 -5.64 11.32
CA ILE A 58 8.99 -6.10 12.11
C ILE A 58 10.25 -5.34 11.74
N LEU A 59 10.83 -4.65 12.72
CA LEU A 59 12.14 -4.03 12.68
C LEU A 59 13.01 -4.68 13.76
N PRO A 60 14.34 -4.50 13.74
CA PRO A 60 15.22 -5.14 14.74
C PRO A 60 14.82 -4.89 16.21
N ASP A 61 14.35 -3.68 16.53
CA ASP A 61 13.98 -3.30 17.89
C ASP A 61 12.52 -2.94 18.06
N PHE A 62 11.67 -3.31 17.09
CA PHE A 62 10.28 -2.89 17.09
C PHE A 62 9.41 -3.90 16.34
N GLU A 63 8.26 -4.21 16.92
CA GLU A 63 7.27 -5.05 16.27
C GLU A 63 5.88 -4.48 16.53
N GLU A 64 5.08 -4.40 15.48
CA GLU A 64 3.71 -3.90 15.56
C GLU A 64 2.74 -4.85 14.86
N THR A 65 1.63 -5.15 15.53
CA THR A 65 0.54 -5.92 14.96
C THR A 65 -0.43 -4.95 14.29
N MET A 66 -0.77 -5.22 13.03
CA MET A 66 -1.68 -4.40 12.26
C MET A 66 -2.90 -5.23 11.86
N PRO A 67 -3.99 -5.16 12.64
CA PRO A 67 -5.20 -5.93 12.37
C PRO A 67 -5.83 -5.60 11.02
N PHE A 68 -6.40 -6.60 10.39
CA PHE A 68 -7.26 -6.39 9.24
C PHE A 68 -8.58 -5.80 9.71
N THR A 69 -9.04 -4.77 9.02
CA THR A 69 -10.34 -4.15 9.29
C THR A 69 -11.40 -4.70 8.36
N ASP A 70 -10.99 -5.14 7.18
CA ASP A 70 -11.84 -5.71 6.13
C ASP A 70 -11.09 -6.83 5.46
N TYR A 71 -11.78 -7.92 5.17
CA TYR A 71 -11.18 -9.09 4.55
C TYR A 71 -12.19 -9.76 3.63
N ALA A 72 -11.99 -9.66 2.33
CA ALA A 72 -12.76 -10.36 1.32
C ALA A 72 -11.77 -11.05 0.40
N GLU A 73 -11.61 -12.36 0.56
CA GLU A 73 -10.59 -13.14 -0.12
C GLU A 73 -10.55 -12.86 -1.62
N GLU A 74 -9.35 -12.55 -2.10
CA GLU A 74 -9.06 -12.28 -3.51
C GLU A 74 -9.76 -11.02 -4.08
N LYS A 75 -10.35 -10.20 -3.23
CA LYS A 75 -11.09 -9.00 -3.66
C LYS A 75 -10.69 -7.73 -2.93
N TYR A 76 -10.57 -7.79 -1.60
CA TYR A 76 -10.45 -6.57 -0.82
C TYR A 76 -9.77 -6.83 0.52
N LEU A 77 -8.83 -5.94 0.87
CA LEU A 77 -8.15 -6.01 2.17
C LEU A 77 -8.04 -4.61 2.76
N GLY A 78 -8.53 -4.45 3.98
CA GLY A 78 -8.30 -3.24 4.78
C GLY A 78 -7.40 -3.59 5.93
N VAL A 79 -6.40 -2.75 6.20
CA VAL A 79 -5.39 -2.99 7.24
C VAL A 79 -5.21 -1.73 8.06
N THR A 80 -5.14 -1.89 9.38
CA THR A 80 -4.77 -0.79 10.27
C THR A 80 -3.34 -0.34 9.94
N TRP A 81 -3.15 0.95 9.75
CA TRP A 81 -1.86 1.53 9.41
C TRP A 81 -1.70 2.87 10.12
N ASP A 82 -0.69 2.95 11.03
CA ASP A 82 -0.50 4.14 11.86
C ASP A 82 -1.79 4.43 12.64
N THR A 83 -2.30 5.64 12.59
CA THR A 83 -3.55 6.02 13.27
C THR A 83 -4.77 5.88 12.36
N SER A 84 -4.64 5.21 11.22
CA SER A 84 -5.71 5.10 10.25
C SER A 84 -5.77 3.70 9.62
N ILE A 85 -6.26 3.63 8.40
CA ILE A 85 -6.50 2.37 7.68
C ILE A 85 -6.06 2.55 6.24
N ILE A 86 -5.44 1.51 5.68
CA ILE A 86 -5.17 1.43 4.24
C ILE A 86 -6.04 0.35 3.63
N TYR A 87 -6.37 0.51 2.35
CA TYR A 87 -7.23 -0.42 1.63
C TYR A 87 -6.60 -0.83 0.30
N PHE A 88 -6.72 -2.11 0.00
CA PHE A 88 -6.36 -2.69 -1.30
C PHE A 88 -7.64 -3.26 -1.92
N ASP A 89 -8.04 -2.74 -3.06
CA ASP A 89 -9.20 -3.21 -3.81
C ASP A 89 -8.71 -3.80 -5.14
N LEU A 90 -8.98 -5.08 -5.35
CA LEU A 90 -8.52 -5.82 -6.54
C LEU A 90 -9.68 -5.93 -7.52
N LYS A 91 -9.67 -5.12 -8.57
CA LYS A 91 -10.73 -5.09 -9.57
C LYS A 91 -10.29 -5.85 -10.82
N GLU A 92 -10.86 -7.04 -11.04
CA GLU A 92 -10.55 -7.82 -12.21
C GLU A 92 -11.01 -7.09 -13.48
N GLN A 93 -10.09 -6.90 -14.43
CA GLN A 93 -10.38 -6.25 -15.71
C GLN A 93 -10.46 -7.28 -16.83
N ALA A 94 -9.68 -8.35 -16.73
CA ALA A 94 -9.61 -9.46 -17.67
C ALA A 94 -8.98 -10.63 -16.91
N PRO A 95 -8.97 -11.86 -17.47
CA PRO A 95 -8.47 -13.03 -16.72
C PRO A 95 -7.07 -12.91 -16.13
N HIS A 96 -6.21 -12.12 -16.76
CA HIS A 96 -4.84 -11.89 -16.27
C HIS A 96 -4.52 -10.41 -16.17
N GLN A 97 -5.53 -9.61 -15.85
CA GLN A 97 -5.35 -8.17 -15.65
C GLN A 97 -6.22 -7.69 -14.49
N THR A 98 -5.60 -7.00 -13.57
CA THR A 98 -6.26 -6.45 -12.39
C THR A 98 -5.91 -4.98 -12.26
N LEU A 99 -6.91 -4.16 -11.91
CA LEU A 99 -6.66 -2.80 -11.45
C LEU A 99 -6.61 -2.85 -9.93
N LEU A 100 -5.44 -2.65 -9.36
CA LEU A 100 -5.27 -2.52 -7.93
C LEU A 100 -5.52 -1.07 -7.56
N VAL A 101 -6.53 -0.83 -6.74
CA VAL A 101 -6.85 0.50 -6.22
C VAL A 101 -6.44 0.55 -4.75
N PHE A 102 -5.48 1.40 -4.44
CA PHE A 102 -5.01 1.62 -3.07
C PHE A 102 -5.61 2.93 -2.56
N SER A 103 -6.06 2.94 -1.31
CA SER A 103 -6.55 4.17 -0.69
C SER A 103 -6.12 4.24 0.77
N GLU A 104 -5.91 5.47 1.23
CA GLU A 104 -5.45 5.75 2.58
C GLU A 104 -6.03 7.06 3.06
N SER A 105 -6.45 7.11 4.33
CA SER A 105 -6.80 8.36 4.98
C SER A 105 -5.68 8.72 5.96
N LEU A 106 -5.27 10.00 5.93
CA LEU A 106 -4.17 10.49 6.77
C LEU A 106 -4.71 11.65 7.60
N PRO A 107 -5.15 11.36 8.84
CA PRO A 107 -5.65 12.42 9.72
C PRO A 107 -4.52 13.32 10.20
N GLU A 108 -4.88 14.46 10.80
CA GLU A 108 -3.91 15.42 11.30
C GLU A 108 -2.96 14.80 12.34
N ASN A 109 -3.45 13.82 13.12
CA ASN A 109 -2.63 13.15 14.14
C ASN A 109 -1.84 11.94 13.61
N PHE A 110 -1.71 11.80 12.29
CA PHE A 110 -0.86 10.78 11.70
C PHE A 110 0.57 10.95 12.21
N THR A 111 1.20 9.86 12.68
CA THR A 111 2.49 9.98 13.38
C THR A 111 3.68 10.17 12.44
N THR A 112 3.61 9.58 11.24
CA THR A 112 4.61 9.77 10.20
C THR A 112 4.29 11.03 9.40
N PRO A 113 5.28 11.82 8.95
CA PRO A 113 4.98 12.94 8.04
C PRO A 113 4.20 12.42 6.82
N ARG A 114 3.03 13.03 6.58
CA ARG A 114 2.07 12.47 5.61
C ARG A 114 2.64 12.32 4.20
N HIS A 115 3.42 13.29 3.74
CA HIS A 115 4.05 13.20 2.42
C HIS A 115 5.06 12.05 2.31
N LYS A 116 5.75 11.73 3.41
CA LYS A 116 6.70 10.62 3.44
C LYS A 116 6.01 9.27 3.40
N ASP A 117 4.89 9.15 4.12
CA ASP A 117 4.09 7.94 4.11
C ASP A 117 3.53 7.67 2.71
N ILE A 118 2.97 8.70 2.08
CA ILE A 118 2.43 8.58 0.71
C ILE A 118 3.54 8.20 -0.29
N ALA A 119 4.71 8.84 -0.18
CA ALA A 119 5.85 8.52 -1.03
C ALA A 119 6.26 7.05 -0.84
N GLY A 120 6.33 6.59 0.41
CA GLY A 120 6.65 5.20 0.72
C GLY A 120 5.68 4.22 0.09
N TRP A 121 4.37 4.49 0.19
CA TRP A 121 3.35 3.63 -0.42
C TRP A 121 3.46 3.63 -1.94
N SER A 122 3.68 4.77 -2.56
CA SER A 122 3.86 4.85 -4.01
C SER A 122 5.03 3.98 -4.47
N ILE A 123 6.14 4.03 -3.73
CA ILE A 123 7.35 3.25 -4.03
C ILE A 123 7.09 1.74 -3.89
N VAL A 124 6.52 1.30 -2.76
CA VAL A 124 6.31 -0.14 -2.54
C VAL A 124 5.22 -0.71 -3.44
N LEU A 125 4.22 0.09 -3.83
CA LEU A 125 3.22 -0.36 -4.80
C LEU A 125 3.81 -0.54 -6.19
N ASN A 126 4.76 0.30 -6.60
CA ASN A 126 5.51 0.10 -7.84
C ASN A 126 6.34 -1.20 -7.75
N ARG A 127 6.93 -1.47 -6.59
CA ARG A 127 7.67 -2.72 -6.37
C ARG A 127 6.74 -3.92 -6.43
N LEU A 128 5.55 -3.83 -5.85
CA LEU A 128 4.54 -4.90 -5.92
C LEU A 128 4.22 -5.23 -7.37
N LYS A 129 3.91 -4.23 -8.19
CA LYS A 129 3.64 -4.43 -9.61
C LYS A 129 4.84 -5.09 -10.28
N GLN A 130 6.05 -4.63 -10.02
CA GLN A 130 7.27 -5.16 -10.62
C GLN A 130 7.47 -6.65 -10.29
N VAL A 131 7.37 -7.04 -9.02
CA VAL A 131 7.62 -8.43 -8.63
C VAL A 131 6.51 -9.38 -9.07
N VAL A 132 5.27 -8.88 -9.17
CA VAL A 132 4.16 -9.69 -9.68
C VAL A 132 4.33 -9.96 -11.18
N GLU A 133 4.64 -8.91 -11.94
CA GLU A 133 4.75 -9.03 -13.41
C GLU A 133 6.06 -9.65 -13.85
N THR A 134 7.13 -9.41 -13.11
CA THR A 134 8.48 -9.92 -13.43
C THR A 134 9.11 -10.47 -12.15
N PRO A 135 8.78 -11.72 -11.76
CA PRO A 135 9.37 -12.33 -10.58
C PRO A 135 10.91 -12.31 -10.68
N ASP A 136 11.55 -12.10 -9.54
CA ASP A 136 13.02 -12.01 -9.40
C ASP A 136 13.65 -10.78 -10.05
N ALA A 137 12.84 -9.78 -10.45
CA ALA A 137 13.38 -8.52 -10.96
C ALA A 137 14.15 -7.79 -9.85
N ALA A 138 15.31 -7.23 -10.20
CA ALA A 138 16.08 -6.42 -9.28
C ALA A 138 15.32 -5.13 -8.93
N PRO A 139 15.41 -4.63 -7.68
CA PRO A 139 14.78 -3.37 -7.33
C PRO A 139 15.28 -2.21 -8.19
N GLU A 140 14.38 -1.29 -8.54
CA GLU A 140 14.75 -0.07 -9.24
C GLU A 140 15.51 0.86 -8.28
N LYS A 141 16.34 1.72 -8.85
CA LYS A 141 16.96 2.78 -8.07
C LYS A 141 15.92 3.83 -7.73
N ILE A 142 15.85 4.23 -6.46
CA ILE A 142 14.85 5.15 -5.96
C ILE A 142 15.52 6.44 -5.50
N ASP A 143 15.04 7.56 -6.03
CA ASP A 143 15.40 8.88 -5.52
C ASP A 143 14.33 9.29 -4.50
N PHE A 144 14.53 8.87 -3.25
CA PHE A 144 13.58 9.14 -2.18
C PHE A 144 13.31 10.64 -1.98
N PRO A 145 14.33 11.51 -1.91
CA PRO A 145 14.07 12.94 -1.74
C PRO A 145 13.22 13.55 -2.85
N GLN A 146 13.44 13.14 -4.09
CA GLN A 146 12.65 13.65 -5.21
C GLN A 146 11.17 13.24 -5.10
N ILE A 147 10.93 11.98 -4.76
CA ILE A 147 9.56 11.48 -4.62
C ILE A 147 8.87 12.12 -3.43
N GLU A 148 9.56 12.22 -2.29
CA GLU A 148 9.02 12.89 -1.12
C GLU A 148 8.67 14.34 -1.39
N ASN A 149 9.53 15.07 -2.09
CA ASN A 149 9.27 16.46 -2.47
C ASN A 149 8.09 16.59 -3.41
N HIS A 150 7.93 15.67 -4.34
CA HIS A 150 6.77 15.65 -5.23
C HIS A 150 5.47 15.60 -4.42
N TYR A 151 5.38 14.71 -3.45
CA TYR A 151 4.18 14.58 -2.62
C TYR A 151 4.03 15.73 -1.64
N LEU A 152 5.13 16.27 -1.11
CA LEU A 152 5.07 17.46 -0.26
C LEU A 152 4.43 18.63 -1.01
N GLU A 153 4.82 18.85 -2.26
CA GLU A 153 4.22 19.89 -3.09
C GLU A 153 2.73 19.64 -3.34
N LYS A 154 2.35 18.39 -3.63
CA LYS A 154 0.94 18.04 -3.81
C LYS A 154 0.11 18.35 -2.58
N LEU A 155 0.59 17.99 -1.41
CA LEU A 155 -0.13 18.22 -0.16
C LEU A 155 -0.16 19.71 0.21
N THR A 156 0.92 20.43 -0.02
CA THR A 156 0.96 21.87 0.21
C THR A 156 -0.09 22.59 -0.65
N ASN A 157 -0.25 22.17 -1.89
CA ASN A 157 -1.23 22.77 -2.79
C ASN A 157 -2.68 22.50 -2.38
N LEU A 158 -2.94 21.41 -1.66
CA LEU A 158 -4.28 21.13 -1.12
C LEU A 158 -4.68 22.10 -0.01
N GLU A 159 -3.70 22.61 0.73
CA GLU A 159 -3.93 23.48 1.89
C GLU A 159 -4.09 24.96 1.51
N ASN A 160 -3.83 25.32 0.27
CA ASN A 160 -3.88 26.70 -0.21
C ASN A 160 -5.15 27.00 -1.01
#